data_d9ada282172b8b805906e592cc880418
#
_entry.id   d9ada282172b8b805906e592cc880418
#
_cell.length_a   1.000
_cell.length_b   1.000
_cell.length_c   1.000
_cell.angle_alpha   90.00
_cell.angle_beta   90.00
_cell.angle_gamma   90.00
#
_symmetry.space_group_name_H-M   'P 1'
#
loop_
_entity.id
_entity.type
_entity.pdbx_description
1 polymer ?
#
loop_
_entity_poly.entity_id
_entity_poly.type
_entity_poly.pdbx_seq_one_letter_code
_entity_poly.pdbx_strand_id
1 'polypeptide(L)'
;MELIGKTVLITRAASQSAELRSRLEDLGMRVIECPTIQIVPPKTWKPVDEAIRRLPTYQWLLFTSANAVEQFMDRMAGLSFRPAHRAIIPIAVVGSATAAKLNQWRLKAAIVPKEFRAEGLLAEFPENLVGTRILFPRAEVARELLPEELRRRGATVDIVTVYRTVKALSGDIGEILESERVDCVVFTSPSSIPDDLRSLPSRTALAVIGPVTREAAQLLGLKPDILPAESTIPSLVAAIQEHLKK
;
A
#
# COMPACT_ATOMS: atom_id res chain seq x y z
N MET A 1 18.26 16.48 -18.86
CA MET A 1 18.64 15.40 -19.80
C MET A 1 17.55 14.34 -19.67
N GLU A 2 16.90 14.08 -20.77
CA GLU A 2 15.77 13.14 -20.82
C GLU A 2 16.28 11.70 -20.65
N LEU A 3 15.50 10.88 -19.99
CA LEU A 3 15.79 9.45 -19.77
C LEU A 3 15.26 8.58 -20.93
N ILE A 4 15.30 9.15 -22.15
CA ILE A 4 14.90 8.46 -23.39
C ILE A 4 15.74 7.20 -23.57
N GLY A 5 15.08 6.09 -23.85
CA GLY A 5 15.72 4.79 -24.04
C GLY A 5 15.99 4.00 -22.75
N LYS A 6 15.73 4.55 -21.58
CA LYS A 6 15.71 3.82 -20.32
C LYS A 6 14.42 3.03 -20.16
N THR A 7 14.52 1.80 -19.70
CA THR A 7 13.36 0.92 -19.48
C THR A 7 13.19 0.61 -17.99
N VAL A 8 12.01 0.84 -17.48
CA VAL A 8 11.63 0.57 -16.09
C VAL A 8 10.56 -0.51 -16.04
N LEU A 9 10.81 -1.57 -15.27
CA LEU A 9 9.83 -2.64 -14.99
C LEU A 9 9.12 -2.34 -13.69
N ILE A 10 7.79 -2.20 -13.74
CA ILE A 10 6.96 -2.00 -12.55
C ILE A 10 6.12 -3.24 -12.25
N THR A 11 6.11 -3.66 -10.99
CA THR A 11 5.51 -4.93 -10.54
C THR A 11 4.22 -4.74 -9.78
N ARG A 12 3.72 -3.49 -9.73
CA ARG A 12 2.51 -3.12 -9.02
C ARG A 12 1.27 -3.71 -9.68
N ALA A 13 0.23 -3.99 -8.86
CA ALA A 13 -1.07 -4.39 -9.40
C ALA A 13 -1.56 -3.39 -10.46
N ALA A 14 -2.05 -3.89 -11.59
CA ALA A 14 -2.43 -3.07 -12.76
C ALA A 14 -3.39 -1.91 -12.44
N SER A 15 -4.34 -2.13 -11.51
CA SER A 15 -5.28 -1.09 -11.05
C SER A 15 -4.60 0.09 -10.31
N GLN A 16 -3.31 -0.01 -9.99
CA GLN A 16 -2.58 0.96 -9.17
C GLN A 16 -1.31 1.47 -9.83
N SER A 17 -1.00 1.01 -11.03
CA SER A 17 0.24 1.33 -11.75
C SER A 17 0.17 2.69 -12.45
N ALA A 18 -1.04 3.19 -12.76
CA ALA A 18 -1.27 4.33 -13.64
C ALA A 18 -0.48 5.61 -13.26
N GLU A 19 -0.46 5.99 -11.97
CA GLU A 19 0.29 7.18 -11.54
C GLU A 19 1.80 7.01 -11.72
N LEU A 20 2.34 5.88 -11.28
CA LEU A 20 3.78 5.59 -11.40
C LEU A 20 4.19 5.52 -12.86
N ARG A 21 3.41 4.80 -13.67
CA ARG A 21 3.63 4.68 -15.11
C ARG A 21 3.65 6.03 -15.79
N SER A 22 2.58 6.84 -15.64
CA SER A 22 2.49 8.16 -16.27
C SER A 22 3.70 9.04 -15.94
N ARG A 23 4.08 9.11 -14.66
CA ARG A 23 5.23 9.94 -14.22
C ARG A 23 6.56 9.47 -14.79
N LEU A 24 6.77 8.16 -15.00
CA LEU A 24 7.98 7.61 -15.61
C LEU A 24 7.99 7.88 -17.13
N GLU A 25 6.84 7.68 -17.79
CA GLU A 25 6.66 7.97 -19.22
C GLU A 25 6.83 9.48 -19.52
N ASP A 26 6.36 10.37 -18.65
CA ASP A 26 6.56 11.85 -18.76
C ASP A 26 8.05 12.24 -18.71
N LEU A 27 8.92 11.40 -18.13
CA LEU A 27 10.37 11.58 -18.14
C LEU A 27 11.05 10.93 -19.36
N GLY A 28 10.28 10.38 -20.29
CA GLY A 28 10.77 9.73 -21.52
C GLY A 28 11.20 8.28 -21.35
N MET A 29 10.92 7.64 -20.21
CA MET A 29 11.25 6.23 -19.99
C MET A 29 10.20 5.31 -20.62
N ARG A 30 10.64 4.16 -21.11
CA ARG A 30 9.76 3.05 -21.47
C ARG A 30 9.36 2.30 -20.19
N VAL A 31 8.06 2.09 -19.99
CA VAL A 31 7.56 1.34 -18.84
C VAL A 31 7.03 -0.02 -19.28
N ILE A 32 7.52 -1.08 -18.65
CA ILE A 32 7.00 -2.44 -18.78
C ILE A 32 6.21 -2.74 -17.50
N GLU A 33 4.95 -3.13 -17.65
CA GLU A 33 4.12 -3.57 -16.52
C GLU A 33 4.16 -5.10 -16.42
N CYS A 34 4.64 -5.59 -15.29
CA CYS A 34 4.63 -7.01 -14.92
C CYS A 34 4.00 -7.17 -13.53
N PRO A 35 2.67 -7.07 -13.41
CA PRO A 35 2.02 -7.23 -12.13
C PRO A 35 2.31 -8.61 -11.53
N THR A 36 2.98 -8.65 -10.40
CA THR A 36 3.26 -9.91 -9.66
C THR A 36 2.15 -10.26 -8.70
N ILE A 37 1.30 -9.29 -8.40
CA ILE A 37 0.16 -9.44 -7.51
C ILE A 37 -1.12 -8.86 -8.11
N GLN A 38 -2.23 -9.43 -7.66
CA GLN A 38 -3.57 -8.93 -7.94
C GLN A 38 -4.33 -8.72 -6.62
N ILE A 39 -5.03 -7.58 -6.54
CA ILE A 39 -5.96 -7.30 -5.44
C ILE A 39 -7.31 -7.89 -5.82
N VAL A 40 -7.81 -8.79 -4.98
CA VAL A 40 -9.09 -9.47 -5.19
C VAL A 40 -10.01 -9.29 -3.97
N PRO A 41 -11.34 -9.39 -4.14
CA PRO A 41 -12.29 -9.31 -3.02
C PRO A 41 -11.98 -10.33 -1.91
N PRO A 42 -12.47 -10.10 -0.68
CA PRO A 42 -12.40 -11.09 0.39
C PRO A 42 -13.21 -12.34 0.03
N LYS A 43 -12.94 -13.47 0.68
CA LYS A 43 -13.71 -14.71 0.49
C LYS A 43 -15.20 -14.53 0.78
N THR A 44 -15.52 -13.63 1.69
CA THR A 44 -16.90 -13.24 2.03
C THR A 44 -16.94 -11.80 2.52
N TRP A 45 -17.98 -11.09 2.16
CA TRP A 45 -18.24 -9.72 2.61
C TRP A 45 -19.03 -9.67 3.92
N LYS A 46 -19.56 -10.80 4.40
CA LYS A 46 -20.45 -10.84 5.58
C LYS A 46 -19.87 -10.12 6.82
N PRO A 47 -18.61 -10.36 7.24
CA PRO A 47 -18.03 -9.64 8.38
C PRO A 47 -17.93 -8.13 8.16
N VAL A 48 -17.62 -7.70 6.93
CA VAL A 48 -17.55 -6.29 6.56
C VAL A 48 -18.93 -5.65 6.63
N ASP A 49 -19.95 -6.31 6.07
CA ASP A 49 -21.32 -5.84 6.08
C ASP A 49 -21.86 -5.68 7.51
N GLU A 50 -21.56 -6.64 8.38
CA GLU A 50 -21.92 -6.58 9.79
C GLU A 50 -21.23 -5.43 10.53
N ALA A 51 -19.94 -5.20 10.23
CA ALA A 51 -19.18 -4.08 10.79
C ALA A 51 -19.73 -2.72 10.30
N ILE A 52 -20.06 -2.60 9.01
CA ILE A 52 -20.66 -1.40 8.43
C ILE A 52 -21.99 -1.09 9.13
N ARG A 53 -22.87 -2.08 9.36
CA ARG A 53 -24.13 -1.86 10.10
C ARG A 53 -23.93 -1.37 11.53
N ARG A 54 -22.81 -1.80 12.17
CA ARG A 54 -22.42 -1.40 13.52
C ARG A 54 -21.50 -0.18 13.56
N LEU A 55 -21.29 0.49 12.42
CA LEU A 55 -20.34 1.60 12.30
C LEU A 55 -20.51 2.67 13.39
N PRO A 56 -21.74 3.08 13.79
CA PRO A 56 -21.94 4.05 14.88
C PRO A 56 -21.44 3.62 16.26
N THR A 57 -21.12 2.34 16.46
CA THR A 57 -20.61 1.83 17.74
C THR A 57 -19.10 1.93 17.89
N TYR A 58 -18.38 2.32 16.83
CA TYR A 58 -16.94 2.50 16.85
C TYR A 58 -16.57 3.95 17.13
N GLN A 59 -15.49 4.14 17.87
CA GLN A 59 -14.89 5.45 18.14
C GLN A 59 -13.78 5.78 17.13
N TRP A 60 -13.24 4.78 16.43
CA TRP A 60 -12.22 4.96 15.42
C TRP A 60 -12.40 4.01 14.23
N LEU A 61 -12.08 4.52 13.05
CA LEU A 61 -11.90 3.74 11.83
C LEU A 61 -10.42 3.85 11.42
N LEU A 62 -9.74 2.71 11.24
CA LEU A 62 -8.31 2.65 11.02
C LEU A 62 -8.02 2.06 9.64
N PHE A 63 -7.15 2.73 8.85
CA PHE A 63 -6.67 2.22 7.57
C PHE A 63 -5.15 2.28 7.47
N THR A 64 -4.55 1.20 7.00
CA THR A 64 -3.10 1.11 6.76
C THR A 64 -2.74 1.08 5.28
N SER A 65 -3.73 1.08 4.38
CA SER A 65 -3.50 1.08 2.93
C SER A 65 -4.63 1.78 2.16
N ALA A 66 -4.29 2.37 1.03
CA ALA A 66 -5.24 2.96 0.09
C ALA A 66 -6.26 1.93 -0.42
N ASN A 67 -5.83 0.66 -0.61
CA ASN A 67 -6.71 -0.44 -1.02
C ASN A 67 -7.80 -0.72 0.01
N ALA A 68 -7.44 -0.70 1.30
CA ALA A 68 -8.41 -0.92 2.35
C ALA A 68 -9.47 0.20 2.39
N VAL A 69 -9.06 1.45 2.16
CA VAL A 69 -10.00 2.57 2.01
C VAL A 69 -10.93 2.32 0.83
N GLU A 70 -10.39 2.06 -0.36
CA GLU A 70 -11.15 1.86 -1.59
C GLU A 70 -12.17 0.73 -1.43
N GLN A 71 -11.71 -0.46 -1.07
CA GLN A 71 -12.58 -1.64 -0.96
C GLN A 71 -13.66 -1.50 0.12
N PHE A 72 -13.32 -0.88 1.26
CA PHE A 72 -14.29 -0.65 2.34
C PHE A 72 -15.34 0.40 1.94
N MET A 73 -14.91 1.50 1.33
CA MET A 73 -15.80 2.59 0.94
C MET A 73 -16.71 2.19 -0.22
N ASP A 74 -16.18 1.46 -1.22
CA ASP A 74 -16.97 0.90 -2.33
C ASP A 74 -18.03 -0.08 -1.80
N ARG A 75 -17.66 -0.96 -0.87
CA ARG A 75 -18.62 -1.88 -0.25
C ARG A 75 -19.71 -1.14 0.52
N MET A 76 -19.34 -0.14 1.29
CA MET A 76 -20.30 0.69 2.04
C MET A 76 -21.27 1.43 1.10
N ALA A 77 -20.77 1.99 0.00
CA ALA A 77 -21.58 2.65 -1.02
C ALA A 77 -22.56 1.65 -1.68
N GLY A 78 -22.09 0.44 -2.02
CA GLY A 78 -22.89 -0.62 -2.62
C GLY A 78 -24.03 -1.14 -1.73
N LEU A 79 -23.88 -1.05 -0.40
CA LEU A 79 -24.94 -1.40 0.54
C LEU A 79 -26.00 -0.30 0.70
N SER A 80 -25.86 0.84 0.00
CA SER A 80 -26.73 2.01 0.17
C SER A 80 -26.81 2.45 1.65
N PHE A 81 -25.81 2.08 2.45
CA PHE A 81 -25.74 2.42 3.86
C PHE A 81 -25.44 3.91 3.99
N ARG A 82 -26.44 4.65 4.37
CA ARG A 82 -26.28 6.05 4.81
C ARG A 82 -26.43 6.07 6.32
N PRO A 83 -25.35 6.31 7.08
CA PRO A 83 -25.49 6.54 8.51
C PRO A 83 -26.54 7.64 8.71
N ALA A 84 -27.59 7.36 9.48
CA ALA A 84 -28.73 8.26 9.69
C ALA A 84 -28.33 9.61 10.33
N HIS A 85 -27.15 9.64 10.94
CA HIS A 85 -26.42 10.85 11.33
C HIS A 85 -24.99 10.70 10.79
N ARG A 86 -24.43 11.78 10.25
CA ARG A 86 -23.00 11.95 10.00
C ARG A 86 -22.22 11.96 11.32
N ALA A 87 -22.32 10.90 12.11
CA ALA A 87 -21.33 10.63 13.13
C ALA A 87 -20.03 10.41 12.35
N ILE A 88 -19.26 11.46 12.20
CA ILE A 88 -17.92 11.42 11.59
C ILE A 88 -17.08 10.67 12.61
N ILE A 89 -17.02 9.34 12.44
CA ILE A 89 -16.09 8.52 13.21
C ILE A 89 -14.72 9.00 12.82
N PRO A 90 -13.88 9.44 13.76
CA PRO A 90 -12.52 9.85 13.46
C PRO A 90 -11.77 8.71 12.77
N ILE A 91 -11.05 9.07 11.71
CA ILE A 91 -10.33 8.12 10.87
C ILE A 91 -8.84 8.33 11.08
N ALA A 92 -8.14 7.24 11.38
CA ALA A 92 -6.69 7.21 11.45
C ALA A 92 -6.11 6.46 10.25
N VAL A 93 -5.05 7.01 9.65
CA VAL A 93 -4.38 6.39 8.49
C VAL A 93 -2.87 6.35 8.71
N VAL A 94 -2.20 5.33 8.18
CA VAL A 94 -0.74 5.19 8.35
C VAL A 94 0.05 6.13 7.45
N GLY A 95 -0.46 6.50 6.26
CA GLY A 95 0.36 7.24 5.31
C GLY A 95 -0.40 8.19 4.40
N SER A 96 0.37 9.07 3.74
CA SER A 96 -0.16 10.12 2.85
C SER A 96 -0.98 9.57 1.67
N ALA A 97 -0.56 8.45 1.06
CA ALA A 97 -1.31 7.80 -0.02
C ALA A 97 -2.68 7.30 0.45
N THR A 98 -2.77 6.78 1.69
CA THR A 98 -4.03 6.36 2.29
C THR A 98 -4.93 7.56 2.60
N ALA A 99 -4.34 8.66 3.09
CA ALA A 99 -5.04 9.92 3.31
C ALA A 99 -5.57 10.52 1.99
N ALA A 100 -4.76 10.50 0.93
CA ALA A 100 -5.15 10.97 -0.39
C ALA A 100 -6.33 10.15 -0.97
N LYS A 101 -6.31 8.82 -0.80
CA LYS A 101 -7.44 7.95 -1.20
C LYS A 101 -8.70 8.30 -0.40
N LEU A 102 -8.59 8.56 0.89
CA LEU A 102 -9.71 8.98 1.74
C LEU A 102 -10.32 10.31 1.27
N ASN A 103 -9.48 11.27 0.86
CA ASN A 103 -9.93 12.57 0.34
C ASN A 103 -10.78 12.44 -0.93
N GLN A 104 -10.58 11.41 -1.77
CA GLN A 104 -11.42 11.14 -2.95
C GLN A 104 -12.88 10.84 -2.54
N TRP A 105 -13.08 10.32 -1.33
CA TRP A 105 -14.39 10.10 -0.71
C TRP A 105 -14.91 11.31 0.07
N ARG A 106 -14.24 12.47 -0.05
CA ARG A 106 -14.54 13.72 0.69
C ARG A 106 -14.48 13.54 2.21
N LEU A 107 -13.64 12.61 2.67
CA LEU A 107 -13.36 12.35 4.08
C LEU A 107 -11.94 12.80 4.40
N LYS A 108 -11.73 13.26 5.65
CA LYS A 108 -10.40 13.66 6.14
C LYS A 108 -9.96 12.73 7.26
N ALA A 109 -8.69 12.34 7.25
CA ALA A 109 -8.09 11.65 8.37
C ALA A 109 -7.91 12.63 9.55
N ALA A 110 -8.26 12.16 10.75
CA ALA A 110 -8.00 12.87 12.00
C ALA A 110 -6.53 12.67 12.44
N ILE A 111 -5.95 11.51 12.12
CA ILE A 111 -4.54 11.18 12.41
C ILE A 111 -3.87 10.72 11.12
N VAL A 112 -2.75 11.37 10.78
CA VAL A 112 -1.79 10.96 9.75
C VAL A 112 -0.41 11.14 10.37
N PRO A 113 0.32 10.08 10.73
CA PRO A 113 1.61 10.21 11.40
C PRO A 113 2.67 10.83 10.48
N LYS A 114 3.69 11.44 11.06
CA LYS A 114 4.85 11.93 10.30
C LYS A 114 5.68 10.78 9.74
N GLU A 115 5.82 9.71 10.51
CA GLU A 115 6.46 8.47 10.08
C GLU A 115 5.40 7.51 9.55
N PHE A 116 5.39 7.26 8.24
CA PHE A 116 4.40 6.44 7.54
C PHE A 116 4.55 4.94 7.81
N ARG A 117 4.46 4.56 9.09
CA ARG A 117 4.54 3.19 9.58
C ARG A 117 3.65 2.99 10.81
N ALA A 118 3.44 1.73 11.19
CA ALA A 118 2.54 1.38 12.29
C ALA A 118 2.96 2.04 13.61
N GLU A 119 4.26 2.06 13.88
CA GLU A 119 4.86 2.64 15.08
C GLU A 119 4.60 4.15 15.17
N GLY A 120 4.73 4.86 14.04
CA GLY A 120 4.40 6.30 13.97
C GLY A 120 2.94 6.55 14.28
N LEU A 121 2.03 5.71 13.75
CA LEU A 121 0.60 5.84 14.05
C LEU A 121 0.29 5.55 15.51
N LEU A 122 0.93 4.54 16.10
CA LEU A 122 0.76 4.20 17.53
C LEU A 122 1.22 5.34 18.45
N ALA A 123 2.23 6.11 18.05
CA ALA A 123 2.69 7.27 18.81
C ALA A 123 1.66 8.43 18.86
N GLU A 124 0.77 8.51 17.88
CA GLU A 124 -0.29 9.53 17.82
C GLU A 124 -1.58 9.10 18.56
N PHE A 125 -1.71 7.81 18.91
CA PHE A 125 -2.85 7.31 19.67
C PHE A 125 -2.61 7.49 21.19
N PRO A 126 -3.68 7.74 21.99
CA PRO A 126 -3.58 7.75 23.44
C PRO A 126 -3.03 6.44 24.02
N GLU A 127 -2.28 6.53 25.13
CA GLU A 127 -1.78 5.37 25.84
C GLU A 127 -2.90 4.53 26.50
N ASN A 128 -3.98 5.17 26.94
CA ASN A 128 -5.15 4.50 27.51
C ASN A 128 -6.32 4.54 26.53
N LEU A 129 -6.71 3.35 26.05
CA LEU A 129 -7.81 3.13 25.12
C LEU A 129 -8.91 2.24 25.70
N VAL A 130 -8.99 2.12 27.04
CA VAL A 130 -10.04 1.35 27.70
C VAL A 130 -11.41 1.88 27.29
N GLY A 131 -12.31 0.96 26.86
CA GLY A 131 -13.65 1.28 26.37
C GLY A 131 -13.71 1.82 24.94
N THR A 132 -12.56 1.96 24.26
CA THR A 132 -12.51 2.39 22.86
C THR A 132 -12.69 1.20 21.93
N ARG A 133 -13.62 1.28 20.98
CA ARG A 133 -13.78 0.29 19.91
C ARG A 133 -13.25 0.85 18.61
N ILE A 134 -12.38 0.09 17.96
CA ILE A 134 -11.71 0.45 16.70
C ILE A 134 -12.13 -0.55 15.63
N LEU A 135 -12.65 -0.06 14.50
CA LEU A 135 -12.83 -0.87 13.31
C LEU A 135 -11.58 -0.78 12.45
N PHE A 136 -11.02 -1.92 12.08
CA PHE A 136 -9.81 -2.00 11.27
C PHE A 136 -10.02 -2.84 10.00
N PRO A 137 -10.55 -2.23 8.91
CA PRO A 137 -10.58 -2.87 7.59
C PRO A 137 -9.16 -2.98 7.04
N ARG A 138 -8.75 -4.21 6.65
CA ARG A 138 -7.39 -4.46 6.14
C ARG A 138 -7.33 -5.63 5.16
N ALA A 139 -6.13 -5.89 4.62
CA ALA A 139 -5.85 -7.10 3.87
C ALA A 139 -6.01 -8.36 4.73
N GLU A 140 -6.29 -9.52 4.10
CA GLU A 140 -6.33 -10.85 4.76
C GLU A 140 -4.99 -11.14 5.48
N VAL A 141 -3.88 -10.82 4.82
CA VAL A 141 -2.53 -10.94 5.40
C VAL A 141 -1.98 -9.54 5.64
N ALA A 142 -1.69 -9.22 6.89
CA ALA A 142 -1.12 -7.95 7.32
C ALA A 142 -0.37 -8.13 8.64
N ARG A 143 0.49 -7.16 8.99
CA ARG A 143 1.24 -7.16 10.26
C ARG A 143 0.29 -7.04 11.45
N GLU A 144 0.56 -7.80 12.53
CA GLU A 144 -0.26 -7.81 13.75
C GLU A 144 0.13 -6.73 14.77
N LEU A 145 1.30 -6.09 14.62
CA LEU A 145 1.81 -5.10 15.56
C LEU A 145 0.75 -4.05 15.97
N LEU A 146 0.06 -3.48 14.99
CA LEU A 146 -0.88 -2.39 15.25
C LEU A 146 -2.10 -2.84 16.07
N PRO A 147 -2.83 -3.91 15.71
CA PRO A 147 -3.96 -4.37 16.49
C PRO A 147 -3.55 -4.94 17.85
N GLU A 148 -2.41 -5.60 17.96
CA GLU A 148 -1.91 -6.13 19.24
C GLU A 148 -1.60 -4.99 20.21
N GLU A 149 -0.90 -3.96 19.76
CA GLU A 149 -0.53 -2.84 20.61
C GLU A 149 -1.76 -2.00 21.03
N LEU A 150 -2.72 -1.76 20.12
CA LEU A 150 -3.96 -1.09 20.46
C LEU A 150 -4.79 -1.87 21.50
N ARG A 151 -4.83 -3.21 21.38
CA ARG A 151 -5.47 -4.08 22.39
C ARG A 151 -4.73 -4.02 23.72
N ARG A 152 -3.40 -4.01 23.72
CA ARG A 152 -2.58 -3.87 24.93
C ARG A 152 -2.88 -2.56 25.66
N ARG A 153 -3.21 -1.49 24.94
CA ARG A 153 -3.68 -0.20 25.51
C ARG A 153 -5.14 -0.21 25.96
N GLY A 154 -5.84 -1.33 25.84
CA GLY A 154 -7.22 -1.52 26.32
C GLY A 154 -8.31 -1.35 25.26
N ALA A 155 -7.97 -1.16 23.98
CA ALA A 155 -8.97 -1.06 22.92
C ALA A 155 -9.57 -2.43 22.56
N THR A 156 -10.85 -2.43 22.16
CA THR A 156 -11.44 -3.53 21.40
C THR A 156 -11.21 -3.27 19.91
N VAL A 157 -10.45 -4.12 19.24
CA VAL A 157 -10.12 -3.97 17.81
C VAL A 157 -10.83 -5.03 16.99
N ASP A 158 -11.85 -4.61 16.24
CA ASP A 158 -12.60 -5.45 15.30
C ASP A 158 -11.89 -5.38 13.92
N ILE A 159 -11.27 -6.47 13.52
CA ILE A 159 -10.57 -6.60 12.23
C ILE A 159 -11.51 -7.20 11.21
N VAL A 160 -11.61 -6.58 10.03
CA VAL A 160 -12.37 -7.13 8.90
C VAL A 160 -11.51 -7.15 7.64
N THR A 161 -11.51 -8.28 6.95
CA THR A 161 -10.81 -8.43 5.68
C THR A 161 -11.63 -7.80 4.56
N VAL A 162 -11.06 -6.77 3.89
CA VAL A 162 -11.72 -6.08 2.78
C VAL A 162 -11.12 -6.40 1.43
N TYR A 163 -9.92 -7.00 1.40
CA TYR A 163 -9.30 -7.53 0.18
C TYR A 163 -8.28 -8.62 0.49
N ARG A 164 -7.89 -9.34 -0.54
CA ARG A 164 -6.80 -10.30 -0.53
C ARG A 164 -5.80 -9.92 -1.62
N THR A 165 -4.53 -10.18 -1.35
CA THR A 165 -3.47 -10.11 -2.35
C THR A 165 -3.19 -11.54 -2.80
N VAL A 166 -3.30 -11.79 -4.09
CA VAL A 166 -2.97 -13.09 -4.71
C VAL A 166 -1.87 -12.91 -5.75
N LYS A 167 -1.14 -13.96 -6.06
CA LYS A 167 -0.18 -13.92 -7.19
C LYS A 167 -0.95 -13.62 -8.47
N ALA A 168 -0.43 -12.72 -9.29
CA ALA A 168 -0.96 -12.48 -10.62
C ALA A 168 -0.58 -13.66 -11.54
N LEU A 169 -1.47 -13.99 -12.46
CA LEU A 169 -1.22 -15.05 -13.46
C LEU A 169 -0.35 -14.55 -14.63
N SER A 170 -0.06 -13.24 -14.69
CA SER A 170 0.60 -12.59 -15.82
C SER A 170 2.05 -12.21 -15.49
N GLY A 171 2.94 -12.69 -16.35
CA GLY A 171 4.33 -12.24 -16.47
C GLY A 171 5.31 -12.90 -15.51
N ASP A 172 6.31 -13.54 -16.05
CA ASP A 172 7.50 -13.93 -15.32
C ASP A 172 8.51 -12.78 -15.41
N ILE A 173 8.86 -12.20 -14.26
CA ILE A 173 9.90 -11.16 -14.20
C ILE A 173 11.21 -11.69 -14.82
N GLY A 174 11.55 -12.97 -14.58
CA GLY A 174 12.74 -13.61 -15.11
C GLY A 174 12.77 -13.59 -16.65
N GLU A 175 11.68 -14.02 -17.28
CA GLU A 175 11.55 -14.00 -18.74
C GLU A 175 11.71 -12.57 -19.30
N ILE A 176 11.12 -11.57 -18.66
CA ILE A 176 11.26 -10.18 -19.10
C ILE A 176 12.70 -9.69 -18.95
N LEU A 177 13.37 -10.01 -17.85
CA LEU A 177 14.75 -9.61 -17.60
C LEU A 177 15.76 -10.30 -18.55
N GLU A 178 15.42 -11.48 -19.07
CA GLU A 178 16.21 -12.20 -20.07
C GLU A 178 15.98 -11.66 -21.48
N SER A 179 14.73 -11.38 -21.85
CA SER A 179 14.32 -10.98 -23.19
C SER A 179 14.44 -9.48 -23.46
N GLU A 180 14.38 -8.66 -22.41
CA GLU A 180 14.35 -7.20 -22.51
C GLU A 180 15.53 -6.56 -21.76
N ARG A 181 15.98 -5.41 -22.27
CA ARG A 181 16.92 -4.58 -21.53
C ARG A 181 16.15 -3.73 -20.52
N VAL A 182 16.20 -4.13 -19.25
CA VAL A 182 15.59 -3.40 -18.13
C VAL A 182 16.69 -2.66 -17.36
N ASP A 183 16.56 -1.34 -17.22
CA ASP A 183 17.49 -0.49 -16.46
C ASP A 183 17.12 -0.40 -14.98
N CYS A 184 15.82 -0.54 -14.65
CA CYS A 184 15.36 -0.50 -13.26
C CYS A 184 14.12 -1.38 -13.04
N VAL A 185 14.10 -2.15 -11.94
CA VAL A 185 12.91 -2.85 -11.42
C VAL A 185 12.37 -2.11 -10.21
N VAL A 186 11.06 -1.94 -10.10
CA VAL A 186 10.42 -1.17 -9.04
C VAL A 186 9.45 -2.03 -8.23
N PHE A 187 9.71 -2.15 -6.91
CA PHE A 187 8.79 -2.74 -5.95
C PHE A 187 8.18 -1.67 -5.04
N THR A 188 6.85 -1.58 -5.03
CA THR A 188 6.11 -0.61 -4.20
C THR A 188 5.46 -1.23 -2.96
N SER A 189 5.64 -2.53 -2.76
CA SER A 189 5.21 -3.25 -1.55
C SER A 189 6.00 -4.54 -1.37
N PRO A 190 6.13 -5.07 -0.14
CA PRO A 190 6.73 -6.39 0.09
C PRO A 190 6.07 -7.51 -0.72
N SER A 191 4.74 -7.48 -0.81
CA SER A 191 3.97 -8.50 -1.53
C SER A 191 4.16 -8.50 -3.05
N SER A 192 4.74 -7.43 -3.61
CA SER A 192 5.04 -7.35 -5.04
C SER A 192 6.40 -7.96 -5.42
N ILE A 193 7.21 -8.38 -4.43
CA ILE A 193 8.49 -9.05 -4.67
C ILE A 193 8.19 -10.56 -4.82
N PRO A 194 8.55 -11.19 -5.95
CA PRO A 194 8.38 -12.63 -6.11
C PRO A 194 9.26 -13.41 -5.13
N ASP A 195 8.70 -14.45 -4.51
CA ASP A 195 9.40 -15.27 -3.52
C ASP A 195 10.61 -16.04 -4.09
N ASP A 196 10.64 -16.23 -5.40
CA ASP A 196 11.68 -16.94 -6.17
C ASP A 196 12.72 -16.02 -6.80
N LEU A 197 12.52 -14.71 -6.77
CA LEU A 197 13.49 -13.74 -7.26
C LEU A 197 14.70 -13.67 -6.31
N ARG A 198 15.88 -14.07 -6.78
CA ARG A 198 17.13 -14.10 -5.98
C ARG A 198 18.15 -13.07 -6.38
N SER A 199 18.12 -12.65 -7.65
CA SER A 199 19.08 -11.69 -8.20
C SER A 199 18.47 -10.95 -9.38
N LEU A 200 19.04 -9.80 -9.66
CA LEU A 200 18.79 -9.04 -10.88
C LEU A 200 20.06 -9.00 -11.72
N PRO A 201 19.95 -8.83 -13.06
CA PRO A 201 21.12 -8.57 -13.88
C PRO A 201 21.94 -7.40 -13.33
N SER A 202 23.27 -7.45 -13.40
CA SER A 202 24.16 -6.43 -12.82
C SER A 202 23.93 -5.01 -13.38
N ARG A 203 23.31 -4.91 -14.56
CA ARG A 203 22.92 -3.65 -15.21
C ARG A 203 21.61 -3.08 -14.73
N THR A 204 20.82 -3.85 -13.97
CA THR A 204 19.45 -3.52 -13.58
C THR A 204 19.43 -3.04 -12.12
N ALA A 205 19.10 -1.77 -11.91
CA ALA A 205 18.94 -1.23 -10.57
C ALA A 205 17.64 -1.72 -9.92
N LEU A 206 17.66 -1.87 -8.60
CA LEU A 206 16.47 -2.20 -7.80
C LEU A 206 15.98 -0.97 -7.04
N ALA A 207 14.78 -0.52 -7.35
CA ALA A 207 14.10 0.54 -6.62
C ALA A 207 13.00 0.00 -5.70
N VAL A 208 12.95 0.49 -4.47
CA VAL A 208 11.90 0.15 -3.49
C VAL A 208 11.29 1.43 -2.92
N ILE A 209 9.97 1.42 -2.70
CA ILE A 209 9.26 2.64 -2.29
C ILE A 209 9.58 3.10 -0.85
N GLY A 210 10.04 2.20 0.01
CA GLY A 210 10.25 2.55 1.41
C GLY A 210 10.92 1.46 2.24
N PRO A 211 11.20 1.75 3.52
CA PRO A 211 12.00 0.88 4.39
C PRO A 211 11.42 -0.52 4.55
N VAL A 212 10.10 -0.66 4.66
CA VAL A 212 9.43 -1.96 4.81
C VAL A 212 9.65 -2.87 3.59
N THR A 213 9.58 -2.28 2.38
CA THR A 213 9.84 -3.01 1.14
C THR A 213 11.32 -3.32 0.97
N ARG A 214 12.21 -2.41 1.45
CA ARG A 214 13.65 -2.64 1.46
C ARG A 214 14.00 -3.84 2.33
N GLU A 215 13.49 -3.89 3.56
CA GLU A 215 13.72 -5.02 4.48
C GLU A 215 13.27 -6.34 3.88
N ALA A 216 12.08 -6.37 3.26
CA ALA A 216 11.56 -7.55 2.58
C ALA A 216 12.46 -8.01 1.41
N ALA A 217 12.96 -7.06 0.59
CA ALA A 217 13.90 -7.37 -0.48
C ALA A 217 15.22 -7.95 0.07
N GLN A 218 15.74 -7.37 1.14
CA GLN A 218 16.97 -7.82 1.79
C GLN A 218 16.85 -9.24 2.38
N LEU A 219 15.69 -9.59 2.94
CA LEU A 219 15.43 -10.95 3.45
C LEU A 219 15.45 -12.00 2.32
N LEU A 220 15.17 -11.61 1.08
CA LEU A 220 15.28 -12.46 -0.11
C LEU A 220 16.68 -12.43 -0.76
N GLY A 221 17.64 -11.71 -0.15
CA GLY A 221 19.02 -11.59 -0.66
C GLY A 221 19.20 -10.50 -1.71
N LEU A 222 18.16 -9.72 -2.03
CA LEU A 222 18.23 -8.62 -2.96
C LEU A 222 18.85 -7.37 -2.31
N LYS A 223 19.56 -6.56 -3.10
CA LYS A 223 20.17 -5.31 -2.64
C LYS A 223 19.53 -4.11 -3.34
N PRO A 224 18.58 -3.41 -2.69
CA PRO A 224 18.01 -2.21 -3.28
C PRO A 224 19.05 -1.10 -3.45
N ASP A 225 19.14 -0.55 -4.67
CA ASP A 225 20.02 0.54 -5.05
C ASP A 225 19.37 1.90 -4.84
N ILE A 226 18.03 1.95 -4.95
CA ILE A 226 17.23 3.17 -4.91
C ILE A 226 16.20 3.08 -3.79
N LEU A 227 16.32 4.02 -2.84
CA LEU A 227 15.35 4.22 -1.77
C LEU A 227 15.03 5.71 -1.69
N PRO A 228 13.77 6.13 -1.90
CA PRO A 228 13.38 7.54 -1.80
C PRO A 228 13.42 8.05 -0.35
N ALA A 229 13.53 9.38 -0.19
CA ALA A 229 13.45 10.02 1.13
C ALA A 229 12.08 9.85 1.79
N GLU A 230 11.02 9.83 0.97
CA GLU A 230 9.65 9.60 1.42
C GLU A 230 9.03 8.42 0.68
N SER A 231 8.20 7.63 1.37
CA SER A 231 7.49 6.48 0.77
C SER A 231 6.29 6.92 -0.09
N THR A 232 6.54 7.77 -1.08
CA THR A 232 5.56 8.31 -2.03
C THR A 232 5.97 8.04 -3.48
N ILE A 233 5.00 7.97 -4.39
CA ILE A 233 5.30 7.80 -5.83
C ILE A 233 6.13 8.97 -6.39
N PRO A 234 5.82 10.25 -6.11
CA PRO A 234 6.65 11.35 -6.58
C PRO A 234 8.12 11.26 -6.11
N SER A 235 8.34 10.94 -4.83
CA SER A 235 9.69 10.81 -4.27
C SER A 235 10.44 9.62 -4.89
N LEU A 236 9.75 8.49 -5.14
CA LEU A 236 10.32 7.32 -5.80
C LEU A 236 10.74 7.63 -7.24
N VAL A 237 9.89 8.31 -8.00
CA VAL A 237 10.20 8.71 -9.39
C VAL A 237 11.41 9.65 -9.43
N ALA A 238 11.49 10.62 -8.52
CA ALA A 238 12.64 11.52 -8.42
C ALA A 238 13.94 10.76 -8.11
N ALA A 239 13.91 9.80 -7.20
CA ALA A 239 15.06 8.98 -6.85
C ALA A 239 15.51 8.07 -8.01
N ILE A 240 14.55 7.47 -8.75
CA ILE A 240 14.85 6.69 -9.98
C ILE A 240 15.50 7.60 -11.03
N GLN A 241 14.94 8.79 -11.25
CA GLN A 241 15.47 9.76 -12.21
C GLN A 241 16.91 10.16 -11.86
N GLU A 242 17.20 10.44 -10.60
CA GLU A 242 18.54 10.80 -10.15
C GLU A 242 19.56 9.67 -10.37
N HIS A 243 19.14 8.43 -10.04
CA HIS A 243 20.00 7.26 -10.18
C HIS A 243 20.33 6.94 -11.64
N LEU A 244 19.34 6.97 -12.53
CA LEU A 244 19.49 6.59 -13.93
C LEU A 244 20.16 7.67 -14.80
N LYS A 245 20.39 8.88 -14.30
CA LYS A 245 21.17 9.95 -14.94
C LYS A 245 22.69 9.78 -14.78
N LYS A 246 23.12 8.95 -13.86
CA LYS A 246 24.54 8.61 -13.61
C LYS A 246 25.05 7.60 -14.59
#